data_f108b12184e569284afc3c74a391019f
#
_entry.id   f108b12184e569284afc3c74a391019f
#
_cell.length_a   1.000
_cell.length_b   1.000
_cell.length_c   1.000
_cell.angle_alpha   90.00
_cell.angle_beta   90.00
_cell.angle_gamma   90.00
#
_symmetry.space_group_name_H-M   'P 1'
#
loop_
_entity.id
_entity.type
_entity.pdbx_description
1 polymer ?
#
loop_
_entity_poly.entity_id
_entity_poly.type
_entity_poly.pdbx_seq_one_letter_code
_entity_poly.pdbx_strand_id
1 'polypeptide(L)'
;MRLITLFLLALLACQFEVTAALSQQTPKSWTDGTTEKRLKGIFEKGEFGAPRFTGRWWADSTGFSIQRREPKTNKLVFVHFDARTGKRTDAKPPEQKQSTPRLVSPDGKLKLEFQNRDLFVVNVSDRRRTQLTNRDRDRDVWFRNPKWSPDGKQIAFIESDETDVRKRSMLVPSDPSYPGVREQRFARVGEKITSLRVGIVDSQGKNLKWLPIESPNEGYYLGMVEWAGNSSELLIERLSRFRDKREFFLASKDGKLKKIFQESDPAWVVASQAKNSGLTWIRGGQAFIVISEKDGWRHAYLHSRDGKELSLLTPGKYDIID
;
A
#
# COMPACT_ATOMS: atom_id res chain seq x y z
N MET A 1 54.82 -51.43 19.87
CA MET A 1 54.63 -50.08 20.53
C MET A 1 55.13 -48.87 19.74
N ARG A 2 56.14 -48.97 18.86
CA ARG A 2 56.68 -47.82 18.10
C ARG A 2 55.87 -47.41 16.89
N LEU A 3 55.00 -48.24 16.30
CA LEU A 3 54.16 -47.88 15.14
C LEU A 3 52.89 -47.08 15.51
N ILE A 4 52.35 -47.33 16.69
CA ILE A 4 51.12 -46.63 17.15
C ILE A 4 51.40 -45.16 17.55
N THR A 5 52.60 -44.93 18.07
CA THR A 5 53.01 -43.56 18.48
C THR A 5 53.26 -42.66 17.27
N LEU A 6 53.75 -43.20 16.15
CA LEU A 6 53.90 -42.42 14.91
C LEU A 6 52.59 -42.07 14.22
N PHE A 7 51.57 -42.90 14.33
CA PHE A 7 50.25 -42.66 13.75
C PHE A 7 49.48 -41.59 14.54
N LEU A 8 49.63 -41.53 15.86
CA LEU A 8 49.02 -40.52 16.71
C LEU A 8 49.67 -39.14 16.54
N LEU A 9 50.96 -39.06 16.32
CA LEU A 9 51.67 -37.81 16.01
C LEU A 9 51.31 -37.24 14.62
N ALA A 10 51.09 -38.10 13.62
CA ALA A 10 50.65 -37.69 12.29
C ALA A 10 49.21 -37.15 12.29
N LEU A 11 48.30 -37.75 13.09
CA LEU A 11 46.92 -37.27 13.25
C LEU A 11 46.82 -35.92 14.00
N LEU A 12 47.69 -35.70 15.01
CA LEU A 12 47.77 -34.40 15.70
C LEU A 12 48.34 -33.28 14.80
N ALA A 13 49.35 -33.60 13.95
CA ALA A 13 49.91 -32.63 12.99
C ALA A 13 48.87 -32.23 11.93
N CYS A 14 48.04 -33.21 11.42
CA CYS A 14 46.98 -32.90 10.48
C CYS A 14 45.86 -32.05 11.09
N GLN A 15 45.56 -32.18 12.38
CA GLN A 15 44.54 -31.35 13.04
C GLN A 15 45.04 -29.90 13.28
N PHE A 16 46.34 -29.72 13.50
CA PHE A 16 46.91 -28.35 13.63
C PHE A 16 47.00 -27.62 12.30
N GLU A 17 47.23 -28.31 11.18
CA GLU A 17 47.24 -27.64 9.86
C GLU A 17 45.83 -27.28 9.39
N VAL A 18 44.80 -28.10 9.69
CA VAL A 18 43.41 -27.76 9.33
C VAL A 18 42.88 -26.56 10.14
N THR A 19 43.24 -26.44 11.42
CA THR A 19 42.89 -25.27 12.24
C THR A 19 43.64 -24.01 11.85
N ALA A 20 44.91 -24.13 11.44
CA ALA A 20 45.68 -22.98 10.92
C ALA A 20 45.19 -22.51 9.53
N ALA A 21 44.74 -23.43 8.68
CA ALA A 21 44.17 -23.08 7.36
C ALA A 21 42.79 -22.42 7.44
N LEU A 22 41.98 -22.75 8.44
CA LEU A 22 40.67 -22.09 8.67
C LEU A 22 40.77 -20.72 9.35
N SER A 23 41.89 -20.40 9.99
CA SER A 23 42.10 -19.08 10.62
C SER A 23 42.74 -18.01 9.69
N GLN A 24 43.12 -18.36 8.46
CA GLN A 24 43.79 -17.46 7.54
C GLN A 24 42.97 -16.97 6.33
N GLN A 25 41.68 -17.27 6.26
CA GLN A 25 40.86 -16.72 5.20
C GLN A 25 39.78 -15.75 5.75
N THR A 26 40.21 -14.74 6.49
CA THR A 26 39.49 -13.47 6.41
C THR A 26 39.87 -12.82 5.08
N PRO A 27 38.95 -12.58 4.18
CA PRO A 27 39.28 -11.92 2.91
C PRO A 27 39.90 -10.58 3.21
N LYS A 28 41.17 -10.39 2.89
CA LYS A 28 41.91 -9.11 2.99
C LYS A 28 41.22 -7.95 2.26
N SER A 29 40.18 -8.23 1.48
CA SER A 29 39.43 -7.26 0.71
C SER A 29 38.45 -6.37 1.52
N TRP A 30 38.19 -6.68 2.79
CA TRP A 30 37.25 -5.91 3.62
C TRP A 30 37.96 -4.78 4.44
N THR A 31 39.29 -4.75 4.47
CA THR A 31 40.05 -3.85 5.31
C THR A 31 40.88 -2.81 4.55
N ASP A 32 40.77 -2.74 3.22
CA ASP A 32 41.59 -1.82 2.40
C ASP A 32 41.12 -0.35 2.43
N GLY A 33 40.15 -0.02 3.29
CA GLY A 33 39.58 1.33 3.38
C GLY A 33 38.75 1.77 2.18
N THR A 34 38.88 1.10 1.03
CA THR A 34 38.16 1.40 -0.20
C THR A 34 36.70 0.96 -0.08
N THR A 35 36.47 -0.25 0.46
CA THR A 35 35.10 -0.78 0.70
C THR A 35 34.38 0.05 1.76
N GLU A 36 35.06 0.41 2.85
CA GLU A 36 34.49 1.27 3.89
C GLU A 36 34.12 2.64 3.34
N LYS A 37 35.00 3.27 2.57
CA LYS A 37 34.77 4.55 1.90
C LYS A 37 33.58 4.48 0.96
N ARG A 38 33.43 3.37 0.21
CA ARG A 38 32.31 3.15 -0.71
C ARG A 38 31.01 2.93 0.03
N LEU A 39 31.01 2.16 1.11
CA LEU A 39 29.83 1.97 1.98
C LEU A 39 29.41 3.30 2.62
N LYS A 40 30.33 4.09 3.12
CA LYS A 40 30.04 5.46 3.62
C LYS A 40 29.48 6.35 2.51
N GLY A 41 30.01 6.28 1.29
CA GLY A 41 29.48 7.00 0.13
C GLY A 41 28.01 6.63 -0.14
N ILE A 42 27.69 5.33 -0.12
CA ILE A 42 26.33 4.82 -0.39
C ILE A 42 25.36 5.16 0.75
N PHE A 43 25.70 4.82 1.99
CA PHE A 43 24.74 4.82 3.11
C PHE A 43 24.74 6.10 3.95
N GLU A 44 25.89 6.76 4.11
CA GLU A 44 25.99 8.00 4.89
C GLU A 44 25.84 9.25 4.03
N LYS A 45 26.51 9.29 2.87
CA LYS A 45 26.53 10.48 2.02
C LYS A 45 25.45 10.46 0.93
N GLY A 46 24.86 9.30 0.64
CA GLY A 46 23.86 9.17 -0.39
C GLY A 46 24.36 9.47 -1.82
N GLU A 47 25.67 9.24 -2.10
CA GLU A 47 26.31 9.58 -3.37
C GLU A 47 25.64 8.93 -4.59
N PHE A 48 24.95 7.80 -4.41
CA PHE A 48 24.22 7.07 -5.46
C PHE A 48 22.70 7.23 -5.33
N GLY A 49 22.24 8.05 -4.39
CA GLY A 49 20.82 8.35 -4.27
C GLY A 49 20.36 9.23 -5.44
N ALA A 50 19.30 8.82 -6.14
CA ALA A 50 18.67 9.70 -7.11
C ALA A 50 18.26 11.00 -6.44
N PRO A 51 18.39 12.17 -7.10
CA PRO A 51 17.92 13.43 -6.58
C PRO A 51 16.43 13.30 -6.20
N ARG A 52 16.14 13.38 -4.90
CA ARG A 52 14.76 13.35 -4.44
C ARG A 52 14.14 14.73 -4.63
N PHE A 53 13.03 14.77 -5.33
CA PHE A 53 12.18 15.96 -5.38
C PHE A 53 10.75 15.57 -4.96
N THR A 54 10.07 16.50 -4.33
CA THR A 54 8.65 16.33 -4.02
C THR A 54 7.89 17.27 -4.94
N GLY A 55 7.13 16.69 -5.87
CA GLY A 55 6.22 17.40 -6.75
C GLY A 55 4.83 17.47 -6.14
N ARG A 56 4.13 18.59 -6.31
CA ARG A 56 2.76 18.77 -5.90
C ARG A 56 1.96 19.44 -7.00
N TRP A 57 0.97 18.75 -7.51
CA TRP A 57 0.01 19.31 -8.46
C TRP A 57 -0.84 20.41 -7.82
N TRP A 58 -1.14 21.43 -8.57
CA TRP A 58 -2.10 22.46 -8.17
C TRP A 58 -3.53 21.90 -8.24
N ALA A 59 -4.41 22.43 -7.40
CA ALA A 59 -5.78 21.92 -7.27
C ALA A 59 -6.59 22.03 -8.58
N ASP A 60 -6.28 23.03 -9.41
CA ASP A 60 -6.91 23.28 -10.71
C ASP A 60 -6.22 22.54 -11.86
N SER A 61 -5.17 21.78 -11.58
CA SER A 61 -4.37 21.05 -12.56
C SER A 61 -3.67 21.93 -13.62
N THR A 62 -3.58 23.25 -13.44
CA THR A 62 -2.93 24.18 -14.38
C THR A 62 -1.42 24.20 -14.24
N GLY A 63 -0.90 23.72 -13.10
CA GLY A 63 0.53 23.69 -12.82
C GLY A 63 0.90 22.70 -11.73
N PHE A 64 2.19 22.62 -11.47
CA PHE A 64 2.74 21.86 -10.35
C PHE A 64 3.92 22.60 -9.72
N SER A 65 4.21 22.28 -8.47
CA SER A 65 5.33 22.84 -7.72
C SER A 65 6.29 21.74 -7.33
N ILE A 66 7.59 21.99 -7.49
CA ILE A 66 8.65 21.10 -7.00
C ILE A 66 9.34 21.78 -5.83
N GLN A 67 9.43 21.09 -4.72
CA GLN A 67 10.21 21.52 -3.57
C GLN A 67 11.68 21.12 -3.77
N ARG A 68 12.59 22.07 -3.71
CA ARG A 68 14.02 21.80 -3.77
C ARG A 68 14.80 22.68 -2.79
N ARG A 69 16.03 22.27 -2.47
CA ARG A 69 16.95 23.13 -1.74
C ARG A 69 17.71 24.04 -2.70
N GLU A 70 17.74 25.33 -2.38
CA GLU A 70 18.54 26.28 -3.13
C GLU A 70 20.04 26.05 -2.85
N PRO A 71 20.88 25.88 -3.88
CA PRO A 71 22.29 25.49 -3.69
C PRO A 71 23.11 26.48 -2.86
N LYS A 72 22.81 27.78 -2.95
CA LYS A 72 23.57 28.85 -2.27
C LYS A 72 23.15 29.04 -0.81
N THR A 73 21.88 28.94 -0.50
CA THR A 73 21.32 29.28 0.81
C THR A 73 20.91 28.04 1.63
N ASN A 74 20.90 26.87 1.00
CA ASN A 74 20.39 25.60 1.55
C ASN A 74 18.92 25.69 2.04
N LYS A 75 18.20 26.77 1.70
CA LYS A 75 16.80 26.94 2.04
C LYS A 75 15.91 26.12 1.11
N LEU A 76 14.80 25.62 1.65
CA LEU A 76 13.76 24.97 0.85
C LEU A 76 12.98 26.04 0.08
N VAL A 77 12.93 25.91 -1.23
CA VAL A 77 12.19 26.80 -2.13
C VAL A 77 11.25 25.97 -3.00
N PHE A 78 10.13 26.57 -3.37
CA PHE A 78 9.23 26.00 -4.36
C PHE A 78 9.51 26.60 -5.73
N VAL A 79 9.63 25.74 -6.73
CA VAL A 79 9.70 26.12 -8.14
C VAL A 79 8.42 25.67 -8.81
N HIS A 80 7.75 26.59 -9.48
CA HIS A 80 6.46 26.35 -10.10
C HIS A 80 6.62 26.10 -11.61
N PHE A 81 5.77 25.23 -12.14
CA PHE A 81 5.77 24.85 -13.55
C PHE A 81 4.35 24.86 -14.08
N ASP A 82 4.19 25.34 -15.31
CA ASP A 82 2.96 25.25 -16.06
C ASP A 82 2.76 23.79 -16.53
N ALA A 83 1.59 23.23 -16.28
CA ALA A 83 1.34 21.81 -16.55
C ALA A 83 1.26 21.48 -18.04
N ARG A 84 0.86 22.42 -18.88
CA ARG A 84 0.70 22.21 -20.33
C ARG A 84 2.03 22.31 -21.06
N THR A 85 2.86 23.25 -20.67
CA THR A 85 4.12 23.54 -21.36
C THR A 85 5.33 22.89 -20.72
N GLY A 86 5.22 22.46 -19.47
CA GLY A 86 6.34 21.97 -18.65
C GLY A 86 7.37 23.06 -18.30
N LYS A 87 7.13 24.32 -18.67
CA LYS A 87 8.06 25.43 -18.42
C LYS A 87 7.87 26.01 -17.03
N ARG A 88 8.97 26.52 -16.48
CA ARG A 88 8.93 27.26 -15.22
C ARG A 88 8.01 28.48 -15.36
N THR A 89 7.22 28.74 -14.33
CA THR A 89 6.30 29.89 -14.26
C THR A 89 6.44 30.60 -12.91
N ASP A 90 6.15 31.89 -12.89
CA ASP A 90 6.04 32.69 -11.67
C ASP A 90 4.59 32.69 -11.11
N ALA A 91 3.65 32.05 -11.80
CA ALA A 91 2.31 31.84 -11.29
C ALA A 91 2.35 31.10 -9.95
N LYS A 92 1.53 31.53 -9.01
CA LYS A 92 1.43 30.88 -7.69
C LYS A 92 0.34 29.79 -7.73
N PRO A 93 0.53 28.71 -6.96
CA PRO A 93 -0.54 27.71 -6.82
C PRO A 93 -1.80 28.39 -6.25
N PRO A 94 -2.99 28.03 -6.74
CA PRO A 94 -4.24 28.50 -6.17
C PRO A 94 -4.33 28.04 -4.71
N GLU A 95 -5.04 28.81 -3.89
CA GLU A 95 -5.29 28.43 -2.50
C GLU A 95 -5.90 27.03 -2.44
N GLN A 96 -5.19 26.12 -1.79
CA GLN A 96 -5.70 24.78 -1.58
C GLN A 96 -6.74 24.83 -0.47
N LYS A 97 -7.99 24.53 -0.80
CA LYS A 97 -8.97 24.17 0.22
C LYS A 97 -8.36 23.02 1.04
N GLN A 98 -8.27 23.20 2.34
CA GLN A 98 -7.82 22.13 3.23
C GLN A 98 -8.67 20.90 2.94
N SER A 99 -8.03 19.78 2.63
CA SER A 99 -8.74 18.51 2.45
C SER A 99 -9.44 18.16 3.77
N THR A 100 -10.73 17.94 3.70
CA THR A 100 -11.50 17.46 4.85
C THR A 100 -10.85 16.18 5.39
N PRO A 101 -10.60 16.08 6.70
CA PRO A 101 -10.02 14.86 7.27
C PRO A 101 -10.83 13.63 6.83
N ARG A 102 -10.15 12.55 6.47
CA ARG A 102 -10.73 11.32 5.87
C ARG A 102 -11.96 10.76 6.60
N LEU A 103 -12.05 10.99 7.92
CA LEU A 103 -13.16 10.51 8.75
C LEU A 103 -14.30 11.53 8.93
N VAL A 104 -14.16 12.73 8.41
CA VAL A 104 -15.18 13.78 8.50
C VAL A 104 -15.99 13.79 7.20
N SER A 105 -17.31 13.99 7.29
CA SER A 105 -18.19 14.13 6.13
C SER A 105 -17.80 15.33 5.27
N PRO A 106 -18.11 15.33 3.97
CA PRO A 106 -17.75 16.43 3.07
C PRO A 106 -18.28 17.81 3.50
N ASP A 107 -19.41 17.86 4.22
CA ASP A 107 -20.00 19.09 4.77
C ASP A 107 -19.46 19.47 6.16
N GLY A 108 -18.57 18.65 6.74
CA GLY A 108 -17.96 18.87 8.06
C GLY A 108 -18.85 18.63 9.26
N LYS A 109 -20.11 18.20 9.08
CA LYS A 109 -21.08 18.08 10.18
C LYS A 109 -21.03 16.73 10.91
N LEU A 110 -20.56 15.70 10.24
CA LEU A 110 -20.51 14.33 10.76
C LEU A 110 -19.07 13.81 10.77
N LYS A 111 -18.77 12.93 11.71
CA LYS A 111 -17.46 12.28 11.83
C LYS A 111 -17.64 10.79 12.04
N LEU A 112 -16.78 9.96 11.43
CA LEU A 112 -16.69 8.54 11.69
C LEU A 112 -15.78 8.25 12.88
N GLU A 113 -16.22 7.38 13.76
CA GLU A 113 -15.45 6.92 14.91
C GLU A 113 -15.57 5.41 15.06
N PHE A 114 -14.53 4.79 15.61
CA PHE A 114 -14.54 3.38 15.98
C PHE A 114 -14.69 3.25 17.50
N GLN A 115 -15.58 2.38 17.92
CA GLN A 115 -15.72 2.00 19.31
C GLN A 115 -15.96 0.49 19.40
N ASN A 116 -15.16 -0.21 20.18
CA ASN A 116 -15.23 -1.67 20.35
C ASN A 116 -15.21 -2.44 19.00
N ARG A 117 -14.46 -1.94 18.02
CA ARG A 117 -14.35 -2.45 16.63
C ARG A 117 -15.59 -2.22 15.77
N ASP A 118 -16.63 -1.57 16.29
CA ASP A 118 -17.77 -1.12 15.49
C ASP A 118 -17.62 0.31 14.99
N LEU A 119 -18.28 0.62 13.87
CA LEU A 119 -18.25 1.92 13.23
C LEU A 119 -19.47 2.74 13.64
N PHE A 120 -19.24 4.01 13.96
CA PHE A 120 -20.25 4.99 14.35
C PHE A 120 -20.12 6.25 13.52
N VAL A 121 -21.26 6.92 13.29
CA VAL A 121 -21.32 8.33 12.90
C VAL A 121 -21.56 9.15 14.15
N VAL A 122 -20.82 10.22 14.30
CA VAL A 122 -20.96 11.19 15.40
C VAL A 122 -21.24 12.56 14.80
N ASN A 123 -22.29 13.21 15.25
CA ASN A 123 -22.57 14.60 14.93
C ASN A 123 -21.56 15.52 15.65
N VAL A 124 -20.91 16.40 14.92
CA VAL A 124 -19.83 17.24 15.46
C VAL A 124 -20.34 18.26 16.47
N SER A 125 -21.57 18.78 16.30
CA SER A 125 -22.13 19.82 17.15
C SER A 125 -22.71 19.32 18.45
N ASP A 126 -23.56 18.28 18.40
CA ASP A 126 -24.30 17.79 19.57
C ASP A 126 -23.78 16.45 20.14
N ARG A 127 -22.73 15.90 19.51
CA ARG A 127 -22.11 14.63 19.90
C ARG A 127 -23.04 13.42 19.85
N ARG A 128 -24.21 13.54 19.24
CA ARG A 128 -25.11 12.40 19.05
C ARG A 128 -24.44 11.33 18.19
N ARG A 129 -24.56 10.08 18.63
CA ARG A 129 -23.97 8.92 17.98
C ARG A 129 -25.01 8.05 17.32
N THR A 130 -24.69 7.57 16.12
CA THR A 130 -25.47 6.58 15.39
C THR A 130 -24.55 5.40 15.07
N GLN A 131 -24.93 4.21 15.50
CA GLN A 131 -24.20 2.99 15.21
C GLN A 131 -24.46 2.58 13.76
N LEU A 132 -23.40 2.30 13.01
CA LEU A 132 -23.49 1.86 11.61
C LEU A 132 -23.32 0.35 11.47
N THR A 133 -22.53 -0.26 12.34
CA THR A 133 -22.23 -1.70 12.31
C THR A 133 -22.46 -2.31 13.67
N ASN A 134 -22.82 -3.58 13.69
CA ASN A 134 -22.98 -4.38 14.92
C ASN A 134 -22.29 -5.73 14.68
N ARG A 135 -21.03 -5.83 15.13
CA ARG A 135 -20.27 -7.05 14.95
C ARG A 135 -20.78 -8.18 15.83
N ASP A 136 -20.68 -9.40 15.36
CA ASP A 136 -20.79 -10.59 16.18
C ASP A 136 -19.61 -10.62 17.19
N ARG A 137 -19.91 -10.65 18.49
CA ARG A 137 -18.90 -10.59 19.56
C ARG A 137 -18.17 -11.90 19.79
N ASP A 138 -18.76 -13.00 19.35
CA ASP A 138 -18.17 -14.34 19.44
C ASP A 138 -17.20 -14.62 18.28
N ARG A 139 -17.17 -13.72 17.31
CA ARG A 139 -16.29 -13.76 16.15
C ARG A 139 -15.23 -12.67 16.20
N ASP A 140 -14.11 -12.92 15.53
CA ASP A 140 -13.00 -11.96 15.41
C ASP A 140 -13.19 -11.05 14.20
N VAL A 141 -14.28 -10.27 14.26
CA VAL A 141 -14.72 -9.36 13.21
C VAL A 141 -14.39 -7.92 13.57
N TRP A 142 -13.98 -7.16 12.58
CA TRP A 142 -13.75 -5.71 12.69
C TRP A 142 -14.02 -5.01 11.36
N PHE A 143 -14.28 -3.71 11.45
CA PHE A 143 -14.56 -2.87 10.30
C PHE A 143 -13.38 -1.94 10.07
N ARG A 144 -13.05 -1.68 8.80
CA ARG A 144 -11.90 -0.86 8.45
C ARG A 144 -12.15 -0.06 7.18
N ASN A 145 -11.29 0.95 6.98
CA ASN A 145 -11.22 1.75 5.77
C ASN A 145 -12.54 2.47 5.38
N PRO A 146 -13.29 3.04 6.34
CA PRO A 146 -14.53 3.69 6.01
C PRO A 146 -14.30 4.91 5.13
N LYS A 147 -15.18 5.12 4.15
CA LYS A 147 -15.13 6.20 3.17
C LYS A 147 -16.49 6.84 3.01
N TRP A 148 -16.58 8.14 3.28
CA TRP A 148 -17.75 8.93 2.94
C TRP A 148 -17.95 8.98 1.43
N SER A 149 -19.22 8.88 0.98
CA SER A 149 -19.57 9.25 -0.39
C SER A 149 -19.35 10.76 -0.60
N PRO A 150 -19.03 11.20 -1.82
CA PRO A 150 -18.86 12.63 -2.12
C PRO A 150 -20.04 13.53 -1.70
N ASP A 151 -21.27 13.02 -1.71
CA ASP A 151 -22.47 13.72 -1.25
C ASP A 151 -22.73 13.62 0.27
N GLY A 152 -21.87 12.91 1.01
CA GLY A 152 -21.95 12.75 2.47
C GLY A 152 -23.13 11.90 2.97
N LYS A 153 -23.86 11.21 2.09
CA LYS A 153 -25.07 10.46 2.47
C LYS A 153 -24.80 9.01 2.84
N GLN A 154 -23.71 8.44 2.35
CA GLN A 154 -23.37 7.03 2.53
C GLN A 154 -21.94 6.83 2.95
N ILE A 155 -21.68 5.69 3.57
CA ILE A 155 -20.37 5.24 3.99
C ILE A 155 -20.11 3.86 3.40
N ALA A 156 -19.01 3.70 2.68
CA ALA A 156 -18.48 2.42 2.28
C ALA A 156 -17.42 1.97 3.28
N PHE A 157 -17.36 0.68 3.58
CA PHE A 157 -16.37 0.11 4.51
C PHE A 157 -16.06 -1.34 4.18
N ILE A 158 -14.97 -1.84 4.74
CA ILE A 158 -14.57 -3.25 4.62
C ILE A 158 -14.82 -3.93 5.97
N GLU A 159 -15.51 -5.05 5.95
CA GLU A 159 -15.54 -6.00 7.04
C GLU A 159 -14.41 -6.99 6.85
N SER A 160 -13.68 -7.25 7.92
CA SER A 160 -12.60 -8.24 8.00
C SER A 160 -12.97 -9.24 9.09
N ASP A 161 -13.07 -10.51 8.73
CA ASP A 161 -13.35 -11.60 9.65
C ASP A 161 -12.14 -12.54 9.70
N GLU A 162 -11.50 -12.57 10.85
CA GLU A 162 -10.32 -13.40 11.11
C GLU A 162 -10.64 -14.63 11.96
N THR A 163 -11.91 -14.92 12.23
CA THR A 163 -12.34 -16.00 13.13
C THR A 163 -11.67 -17.32 12.78
N ASP A 164 -11.62 -17.68 11.49
CA ASP A 164 -11.04 -18.91 10.99
C ASP A 164 -9.52 -18.83 10.72
N VAL A 165 -8.91 -17.66 10.89
CA VAL A 165 -7.46 -17.51 10.71
C VAL A 165 -6.75 -18.05 11.93
N ARG A 166 -5.79 -18.95 11.71
CA ARG A 166 -5.03 -19.59 12.77
C ARG A 166 -4.22 -18.59 13.58
N LYS A 167 -4.23 -18.76 14.90
CA LYS A 167 -3.39 -17.97 15.82
C LYS A 167 -1.96 -18.48 15.84
N ARG A 168 -1.02 -17.56 15.92
CA ARG A 168 0.40 -17.82 16.10
C ARG A 168 0.90 -17.09 17.33
N SER A 169 1.58 -17.82 18.21
CA SER A 169 2.28 -17.24 19.35
C SER A 169 3.64 -16.69 18.90
N MET A 170 3.95 -15.49 19.33
CA MET A 170 5.22 -14.83 19.07
C MET A 170 5.82 -14.35 20.38
N LEU A 171 7.12 -14.58 20.59
CA LEU A 171 7.86 -14.00 21.70
C LEU A 171 8.02 -12.50 21.47
N VAL A 172 7.76 -11.72 22.51
CA VAL A 172 8.01 -10.28 22.54
C VAL A 172 9.22 -10.03 23.43
N PRO A 173 10.40 -9.71 22.84
CA PRO A 173 11.65 -9.60 23.58
C PRO A 173 11.80 -8.23 24.27
N SER A 174 10.71 -7.69 24.84
CA SER A 174 10.73 -6.43 25.60
C SER A 174 11.54 -6.55 26.89
N ASP A 175 11.55 -7.75 27.49
CA ASP A 175 12.41 -8.13 28.60
C ASP A 175 13.14 -9.42 28.21
N PRO A 176 14.47 -9.40 28.03
CA PRO A 176 15.24 -10.59 27.66
C PRO A 176 15.18 -11.72 28.69
N SER A 177 14.99 -11.39 29.97
CA SER A 177 14.94 -12.36 31.07
C SER A 177 13.56 -13.02 31.18
N TYR A 178 12.51 -12.27 30.86
CA TYR A 178 11.11 -12.70 30.95
C TYR A 178 10.33 -12.28 29.70
N PRO A 179 10.57 -12.91 28.53
CA PRO A 179 9.89 -12.53 27.30
C PRO A 179 8.39 -12.82 27.40
N GLY A 180 7.59 -11.80 27.08
CA GLY A 180 6.15 -11.98 26.93
C GLY A 180 5.79 -12.81 25.72
N VAL A 181 4.61 -13.43 25.72
CA VAL A 181 4.02 -14.12 24.56
C VAL A 181 2.85 -13.29 24.04
N ARG A 182 2.89 -12.95 22.74
CA ARG A 182 1.79 -12.30 22.03
C ARG A 182 1.19 -13.27 21.02
N GLU A 183 -0.10 -13.50 21.11
CA GLU A 183 -0.85 -14.20 20.07
C GLU A 183 -1.36 -13.23 19.03
N GLN A 184 -1.19 -13.59 17.77
CA GLN A 184 -1.81 -12.88 16.65
C GLN A 184 -2.29 -13.88 15.59
N ARG A 185 -3.35 -13.54 14.88
CA ARG A 185 -3.82 -14.33 13.75
C ARG A 185 -2.88 -14.14 12.58
N PHE A 186 -2.41 -15.25 12.02
CA PHE A 186 -1.45 -15.24 10.94
C PHE A 186 -1.57 -16.52 10.12
N ALA A 187 -2.12 -16.39 8.92
CA ALA A 187 -2.24 -17.49 7.97
C ALA A 187 -0.87 -17.84 7.36
N ARG A 188 -0.52 -19.12 7.34
CA ARG A 188 0.60 -19.64 6.54
C ARG A 188 0.15 -19.93 5.11
N VAL A 189 1.10 -20.27 4.25
CA VAL A 189 0.81 -20.77 2.92
C VAL A 189 -0.13 -21.99 3.01
N GLY A 190 -1.19 -22.00 2.21
CA GLY A 190 -2.22 -23.04 2.21
C GLY A 190 -3.28 -22.95 3.31
N GLU A 191 -3.14 -22.08 4.32
CA GLU A 191 -4.15 -21.89 5.36
C GLU A 191 -5.19 -20.84 4.96
N LYS A 192 -6.34 -20.84 5.64
CA LYS A 192 -7.39 -19.82 5.47
C LYS A 192 -6.86 -18.43 5.80
N ILE A 193 -7.17 -17.45 4.97
CA ILE A 193 -6.89 -16.04 5.22
C ILE A 193 -8.15 -15.34 5.73
N THR A 194 -7.98 -14.08 6.14
CA THR A 194 -9.06 -13.18 6.53
C THR A 194 -10.14 -13.14 5.44
N SER A 195 -11.39 -13.42 5.81
CA SER A 195 -12.54 -13.19 4.95
C SER A 195 -12.86 -11.72 4.87
N LEU A 196 -13.15 -11.24 3.66
CA LEU A 196 -13.38 -9.82 3.39
C LEU A 196 -14.74 -9.60 2.73
N ARG A 197 -15.49 -8.60 3.18
CA ARG A 197 -16.71 -8.12 2.53
C ARG A 197 -16.70 -6.61 2.43
N VAL A 198 -17.35 -6.06 1.42
CA VAL A 198 -17.53 -4.61 1.28
C VAL A 198 -18.98 -4.28 1.54
N GLY A 199 -19.21 -3.37 2.49
CA GLY A 199 -20.55 -2.88 2.86
C GLY A 199 -20.73 -1.42 2.48
N ILE A 200 -21.99 -1.05 2.19
CA ILE A 200 -22.45 0.33 2.04
C ILE A 200 -23.61 0.52 3.01
N VAL A 201 -23.57 1.59 3.78
CA VAL A 201 -24.62 1.97 4.73
C VAL A 201 -24.90 3.46 4.61
N ASP A 202 -26.13 3.91 4.89
CA ASP A 202 -26.39 5.33 4.96
C ASP A 202 -25.84 5.96 6.26
N SER A 203 -25.72 7.27 6.28
CA SER A 203 -25.18 8.00 7.43
C SER A 203 -26.07 7.93 8.69
N GLN A 204 -27.27 7.36 8.57
CA GLN A 204 -28.21 7.14 9.66
C GLN A 204 -28.19 5.69 10.19
N GLY A 205 -27.27 4.85 9.68
CA GLY A 205 -27.15 3.45 10.07
C GLY A 205 -28.23 2.53 9.48
N LYS A 206 -28.94 2.99 8.44
CA LYS A 206 -29.98 2.22 7.77
C LYS A 206 -29.49 1.74 6.40
N ASN A 207 -30.26 0.83 5.78
CA ASN A 207 -30.03 0.37 4.42
C ASN A 207 -28.62 -0.24 4.19
N LEU A 208 -28.09 -0.95 5.19
CA LEU A 208 -26.85 -1.70 5.02
C LEU A 208 -26.99 -2.72 3.89
N LYS A 209 -26.10 -2.65 2.92
CA LYS A 209 -25.98 -3.60 1.81
C LYS A 209 -24.58 -4.15 1.72
N TRP A 210 -24.48 -5.46 1.53
CA TRP A 210 -23.22 -6.13 1.21
C TRP A 210 -23.10 -6.29 -0.29
N LEU A 211 -21.96 -5.93 -0.84
CA LEU A 211 -21.70 -6.08 -2.28
C LEU A 211 -21.36 -7.53 -2.61
N PRO A 212 -21.89 -8.08 -3.71
CA PRO A 212 -21.72 -9.49 -4.08
C PRO A 212 -20.37 -9.74 -4.76
N ILE A 213 -19.27 -9.49 -4.02
CA ILE A 213 -17.92 -9.80 -4.50
C ILE A 213 -17.74 -11.30 -4.35
N GLU A 214 -17.57 -12.00 -5.47
CA GLU A 214 -17.28 -13.44 -5.46
C GLU A 214 -16.01 -13.73 -4.65
N SER A 215 -16.13 -14.70 -3.73
CA SER A 215 -15.01 -15.17 -2.92
C SER A 215 -14.63 -16.57 -3.38
N PRO A 216 -13.51 -16.74 -4.08
CA PRO A 216 -12.94 -18.05 -4.35
C PRO A 216 -12.67 -18.83 -3.07
N ASN A 217 -12.65 -20.16 -3.12
CA ASN A 217 -12.42 -21.01 -1.95
C ASN A 217 -11.08 -20.72 -1.27
N GLU A 218 -10.06 -20.36 -2.04
CA GLU A 218 -8.73 -19.97 -1.56
C GLU A 218 -8.69 -18.58 -0.91
N GLY A 219 -9.77 -17.79 -1.05
CA GLY A 219 -9.85 -16.40 -0.60
C GLY A 219 -9.27 -15.39 -1.60
N TYR A 220 -9.34 -14.11 -1.22
CA TYR A 220 -8.83 -12.99 -2.02
C TYR A 220 -8.39 -11.83 -1.10
N TYR A 221 -7.70 -10.86 -1.67
CA TYR A 221 -7.38 -9.61 -1.00
C TYR A 221 -8.13 -8.44 -1.65
N LEU A 222 -8.38 -7.41 -0.87
CA LEU A 222 -8.87 -6.12 -1.35
C LEU A 222 -7.73 -5.10 -1.31
N GLY A 223 -7.53 -4.42 -2.42
CA GLY A 223 -6.67 -3.24 -2.52
C GLY A 223 -7.48 -1.97 -2.31
N MET A 224 -7.76 -1.21 -3.38
CA MET A 224 -8.58 0.00 -3.33
C MET A 224 -10.05 -0.34 -3.10
N VAL A 225 -10.68 0.37 -2.17
CA VAL A 225 -12.14 0.45 -2.03
C VAL A 225 -12.46 1.93 -1.83
N GLU A 226 -12.94 2.58 -2.88
CA GLU A 226 -13.17 4.04 -2.91
C GLU A 226 -14.38 4.40 -3.76
N TRP A 227 -14.97 5.57 -3.53
CA TRP A 227 -16.01 6.08 -4.41
C TRP A 227 -15.41 6.44 -5.78
N ALA A 228 -16.08 6.00 -6.85
CA ALA A 228 -15.57 6.04 -8.22
C ALA A 228 -15.75 7.41 -8.89
N GLY A 229 -15.30 8.49 -8.24
CA GLY A 229 -15.47 9.86 -8.71
C GLY A 229 -16.90 10.39 -8.64
N ASN A 230 -17.83 9.62 -8.06
CA ASN A 230 -19.23 9.97 -7.87
C ASN A 230 -19.78 9.32 -6.59
N SER A 231 -21.06 9.59 -6.25
CA SER A 231 -21.73 9.00 -5.08
C SER A 231 -22.61 7.80 -5.42
N SER A 232 -22.55 7.26 -6.63
CA SER A 232 -23.42 6.16 -7.07
C SER A 232 -22.72 4.82 -7.23
N GLU A 233 -21.39 4.83 -7.35
CA GLU A 233 -20.60 3.63 -7.59
C GLU A 233 -19.30 3.62 -6.74
N LEU A 234 -18.91 2.43 -6.30
CA LEU A 234 -17.61 2.16 -5.68
C LEU A 234 -16.67 1.55 -6.69
N LEU A 235 -15.41 1.96 -6.64
CA LEU A 235 -14.28 1.25 -7.23
C LEU A 235 -13.78 0.22 -6.22
N ILE A 236 -13.67 -1.03 -6.64
CA ILE A 236 -13.18 -2.12 -5.82
C ILE A 236 -12.07 -2.85 -6.56
N GLU A 237 -10.89 -2.90 -5.95
CA GLU A 237 -9.78 -3.71 -6.41
C GLU A 237 -9.77 -5.04 -5.68
N ARG A 238 -9.81 -6.13 -6.43
CA ARG A 238 -9.66 -7.50 -5.96
C ARG A 238 -8.34 -8.08 -6.47
N LEU A 239 -7.62 -8.75 -5.59
CA LEU A 239 -6.40 -9.47 -5.88
C LEU A 239 -6.62 -10.94 -5.59
N SER A 240 -6.16 -11.81 -6.49
CA SER A 240 -6.13 -13.24 -6.23
C SER A 240 -5.29 -13.57 -5.00
N ARG A 241 -5.52 -14.75 -4.42
CA ARG A 241 -4.76 -15.27 -3.28
C ARG A 241 -3.25 -15.33 -3.58
N PHE A 242 -2.89 -15.72 -4.79
CA PHE A 242 -1.51 -15.87 -5.24
C PHE A 242 -0.89 -14.57 -5.76
N ARG A 243 -1.70 -13.50 -5.86
CA ARG A 243 -1.31 -12.20 -6.40
C ARG A 243 -0.80 -12.26 -7.85
N ASP A 244 -1.27 -13.21 -8.60
CA ASP A 244 -1.05 -13.39 -10.03
C ASP A 244 -2.13 -12.72 -10.88
N LYS A 245 -3.20 -12.19 -10.24
CA LYS A 245 -4.33 -11.52 -10.89
C LYS A 245 -4.83 -10.34 -10.08
N ARG A 246 -5.07 -9.23 -10.78
CA ARG A 246 -5.67 -8.00 -10.26
C ARG A 246 -6.87 -7.60 -11.10
N GLU A 247 -7.96 -7.24 -10.46
CA GLU A 247 -9.21 -6.84 -11.10
C GLU A 247 -9.78 -5.59 -10.45
N PHE A 248 -10.31 -4.68 -11.27
CA PHE A 248 -11.06 -3.53 -10.79
C PHE A 248 -12.51 -3.63 -11.22
N PHE A 249 -13.41 -3.43 -10.27
CA PHE A 249 -14.84 -3.45 -10.47
C PHE A 249 -15.45 -2.09 -10.13
N LEU A 250 -16.44 -1.67 -10.91
CA LEU A 250 -17.43 -0.69 -10.48
C LEU A 250 -18.58 -1.43 -9.84
N ALA A 251 -18.90 -1.11 -8.60
CA ALA A 251 -20.01 -1.65 -7.86
C ALA A 251 -21.08 -0.55 -7.68
N SER A 252 -22.23 -0.72 -8.27
CA SER A 252 -23.34 0.20 -8.10
C SER A 252 -24.07 -0.03 -6.76
N LYS A 253 -24.82 0.95 -6.29
CA LYS A 253 -25.58 0.88 -5.02
C LYS A 253 -26.65 -0.24 -4.99
N ASP A 254 -27.13 -0.68 -6.14
CA ASP A 254 -28.07 -1.80 -6.27
C ASP A 254 -27.37 -3.17 -6.24
N GLY A 255 -26.04 -3.19 -6.14
CA GLY A 255 -25.23 -4.39 -6.01
C GLY A 255 -24.74 -4.98 -7.34
N LYS A 256 -24.92 -4.28 -8.47
CA LYS A 256 -24.36 -4.74 -9.75
C LYS A 256 -22.86 -4.48 -9.77
N LEU A 257 -22.10 -5.49 -10.20
CA LEU A 257 -20.67 -5.41 -10.40
C LEU A 257 -20.34 -5.39 -11.89
N LYS A 258 -19.56 -4.42 -12.32
CA LYS A 258 -19.00 -4.35 -13.66
C LYS A 258 -17.47 -4.35 -13.58
N LYS A 259 -16.83 -5.37 -14.15
CA LYS A 259 -15.38 -5.37 -14.27
C LYS A 259 -14.94 -4.37 -15.35
N ILE A 260 -14.03 -3.45 -14.99
CA ILE A 260 -13.52 -2.39 -15.86
C ILE A 260 -12.05 -2.55 -16.21
N PHE A 261 -11.30 -3.35 -15.45
CA PHE A 261 -9.89 -3.62 -15.72
C PHE A 261 -9.49 -4.97 -15.12
N GLN A 262 -8.58 -5.64 -15.80
CA GLN A 262 -7.94 -6.85 -15.32
C GLN A 262 -6.52 -6.92 -15.86
N GLU A 263 -5.60 -7.35 -15.03
CA GLU A 263 -4.29 -7.82 -15.45
C GLU A 263 -3.92 -9.09 -14.70
N SER A 264 -3.09 -9.90 -15.31
CA SER A 264 -2.53 -11.11 -14.72
C SER A 264 -1.10 -11.30 -15.20
N ASP A 265 -0.28 -11.83 -14.30
CA ASP A 265 1.09 -12.20 -14.55
C ASP A 265 1.35 -13.55 -13.86
N PRO A 266 2.00 -14.53 -14.51
CA PRO A 266 2.22 -15.86 -13.92
C PRO A 266 3.09 -15.81 -12.67
N ALA A 267 3.86 -14.74 -12.44
CA ALA A 267 4.68 -14.57 -11.26
C ALA A 267 4.01 -13.64 -10.24
N TRP A 268 3.69 -12.40 -10.62
CA TRP A 268 3.22 -11.39 -9.68
C TRP A 268 2.61 -10.16 -10.35
N VAL A 269 1.48 -9.66 -9.83
CA VAL A 269 0.91 -8.35 -10.19
C VAL A 269 1.12 -7.34 -9.07
N VAL A 270 1.49 -6.11 -9.43
CA VAL A 270 1.67 -5.02 -8.46
C VAL A 270 0.32 -4.47 -8.03
N ALA A 271 0.03 -4.54 -6.73
CA ALA A 271 -1.22 -4.08 -6.16
C ALA A 271 -1.18 -2.59 -5.77
N SER A 272 -2.36 -1.97 -5.65
CA SER A 272 -2.51 -0.57 -5.18
C SER A 272 -2.02 -0.32 -3.74
N GLN A 273 -1.70 -1.38 -3.00
CA GLN A 273 -1.04 -1.26 -1.69
C GLN A 273 0.42 -0.80 -1.83
N ALA A 274 1.06 -1.07 -2.97
CA ALA A 274 2.30 -0.41 -3.32
C ALA A 274 1.99 1.05 -3.69
N LYS A 275 2.85 1.95 -3.24
CA LYS A 275 2.69 3.39 -3.49
C LYS A 275 2.53 3.67 -4.99
N ASN A 276 1.51 4.46 -5.34
CA ASN A 276 1.23 4.93 -6.70
C ASN A 276 0.94 3.85 -7.77
N SER A 277 0.48 2.67 -7.37
CA SER A 277 0.12 1.59 -8.31
C SER A 277 -1.38 1.40 -8.49
N GLY A 278 -2.19 2.33 -7.97
CA GLY A 278 -3.64 2.27 -8.05
C GLY A 278 -4.23 2.80 -9.35
N LEU A 279 -5.53 3.03 -9.29
CA LEU A 279 -6.32 3.65 -10.34
C LEU A 279 -6.68 5.08 -9.92
N THR A 280 -6.48 6.04 -10.81
CA THR A 280 -6.80 7.45 -10.57
C THR A 280 -7.85 7.94 -11.57
N TRP A 281 -8.98 8.41 -11.07
CA TRP A 281 -10.03 9.01 -11.89
C TRP A 281 -9.62 10.38 -12.41
N ILE A 282 -9.91 10.63 -13.70
CA ILE A 282 -9.69 11.90 -14.38
C ILE A 282 -10.93 12.31 -15.17
N ARG A 283 -10.92 13.51 -15.74
CA ARG A 283 -12.02 14.06 -16.54
C ARG A 283 -13.38 13.95 -15.86
N GLY A 284 -13.45 14.30 -14.57
CA GLY A 284 -14.70 14.21 -13.82
C GLY A 284 -15.25 12.77 -13.66
N GLY A 285 -14.36 11.77 -13.65
CA GLY A 285 -14.74 10.37 -13.53
C GLY A 285 -15.12 9.68 -14.83
N GLN A 286 -14.94 10.33 -16.00
CA GLN A 286 -15.23 9.73 -17.31
C GLN A 286 -14.10 8.86 -17.83
N ALA A 287 -12.91 8.99 -17.25
CA ALA A 287 -11.73 8.19 -17.62
C ALA A 287 -10.89 7.94 -16.38
N PHE A 288 -9.98 6.98 -16.48
CA PHE A 288 -9.01 6.71 -15.42
C PHE A 288 -7.62 6.41 -15.97
N ILE A 289 -6.64 6.64 -15.12
CA ILE A 289 -5.27 6.21 -15.35
C ILE A 289 -5.00 5.04 -14.40
N VAL A 290 -4.44 3.96 -14.93
CA VAL A 290 -3.97 2.82 -14.14
C VAL A 290 -2.48 2.60 -14.39
N ILE A 291 -1.74 2.28 -13.33
CA ILE A 291 -0.35 1.87 -13.43
C ILE A 291 -0.30 0.35 -13.58
N SER A 292 0.38 -0.12 -14.63
CA SER A 292 0.48 -1.54 -14.96
C SER A 292 1.85 -1.87 -15.54
N GLU A 293 2.29 -3.11 -15.31
CA GLU A 293 3.56 -3.66 -15.83
C GLU A 293 3.34 -4.64 -16.99
N LYS A 294 2.14 -4.61 -17.59
CA LYS A 294 1.69 -5.60 -18.59
C LYS A 294 2.54 -5.68 -19.87
N ASP A 295 3.33 -4.66 -20.17
CA ASP A 295 4.24 -4.62 -21.33
C ASP A 295 5.72 -4.82 -20.95
N GLY A 296 5.99 -5.23 -19.70
CA GLY A 296 7.33 -5.47 -19.18
C GLY A 296 7.98 -4.26 -18.52
N TRP A 297 7.30 -3.11 -18.52
CA TRP A 297 7.70 -1.87 -17.84
C TRP A 297 6.56 -1.31 -17.01
N ARG A 298 6.88 -0.58 -15.98
CA ARG A 298 5.86 0.06 -15.15
C ARG A 298 5.40 1.37 -15.79
N HIS A 299 4.27 1.32 -16.47
CA HIS A 299 3.73 2.42 -17.25
C HIS A 299 2.34 2.87 -16.81
N ALA A 300 1.98 4.10 -17.18
CA ALA A 300 0.65 4.66 -17.02
C ALA A 300 -0.18 4.46 -18.29
N TYR A 301 -1.37 3.88 -18.11
CA TYR A 301 -2.33 3.63 -19.18
C TYR A 301 -3.60 4.42 -18.94
N LEU A 302 -4.08 5.09 -19.99
CA LEU A 302 -5.36 5.78 -19.99
C LEU A 302 -6.47 4.84 -20.47
N HIS A 303 -7.55 4.79 -19.68
CA HIS A 303 -8.75 4.04 -20.01
C HIS A 303 -10.00 4.93 -19.91
N SER A 304 -11.01 4.64 -20.71
CA SER A 304 -12.37 5.15 -20.51
C SER A 304 -13.00 4.52 -19.27
N ARG A 305 -14.05 5.14 -18.72
CA ARG A 305 -14.74 4.65 -17.53
C ARG A 305 -15.22 3.20 -17.63
N ASP A 306 -15.57 2.75 -18.81
CA ASP A 306 -16.04 1.38 -19.05
C ASP A 306 -14.91 0.35 -19.18
N GLY A 307 -13.66 0.78 -19.12
CA GLY A 307 -12.45 -0.05 -19.12
C GLY A 307 -11.75 -0.20 -20.47
N LYS A 308 -12.24 0.45 -21.54
CA LYS A 308 -11.54 0.43 -22.84
C LYS A 308 -10.23 1.21 -22.73
N GLU A 309 -9.13 0.57 -23.08
CA GLU A 309 -7.84 1.25 -23.18
C GLU A 309 -7.83 2.27 -24.31
N LEU A 310 -7.42 3.49 -24.01
CA LEU A 310 -7.36 4.60 -24.95
C LEU A 310 -5.94 4.88 -25.41
N SER A 311 -4.96 4.88 -24.49
CA SER A 311 -3.56 5.11 -24.83
C SER A 311 -2.59 4.71 -23.71
N LEU A 312 -1.37 4.35 -24.10
CA LEU A 312 -0.19 4.32 -23.24
C LEU A 312 0.34 5.74 -23.10
N LEU A 313 0.39 6.25 -21.86
CA LEU A 313 0.79 7.64 -21.58
C LEU A 313 2.30 7.82 -21.45
N THR A 314 3.01 6.79 -21.01
CA THR A 314 4.45 6.84 -20.70
C THR A 314 5.23 5.77 -21.47
N PRO A 315 5.24 5.83 -22.82
CA PRO A 315 5.95 4.85 -23.65
C PRO A 315 7.46 4.97 -23.47
N GLY A 316 8.18 3.84 -23.48
CA GLY A 316 9.65 3.84 -23.40
C GLY A 316 10.18 2.58 -22.71
N LYS A 317 11.50 2.47 -22.59
CA LYS A 317 12.16 1.38 -21.88
C LYS A 317 12.61 1.85 -20.49
N TYR A 318 11.66 2.22 -19.66
CA TYR A 318 11.88 2.71 -18.31
C TYR A 318 10.62 2.56 -17.45
N ASP A 319 10.79 2.45 -16.15
CA ASP A 319 9.69 2.42 -15.19
C ASP A 319 9.36 3.83 -14.70
N ILE A 320 8.08 4.15 -14.58
CA ILE A 320 7.64 5.31 -13.81
C ILE A 320 7.63 4.93 -12.31
N ILE A 321 8.20 5.80 -11.47
CA ILE A 321 8.31 5.53 -10.04
C ILE A 321 7.23 6.27 -9.25
N ASP A 322 6.99 7.55 -9.55
CA ASP A 322 6.02 8.45 -8.93
C ASP A 322 5.35 9.39 -9.93
#